data_1ca448ca80d8361b7c02ff4d86fdc038
#
_entry.id   1ca448ca80d8361b7c02ff4d86fdc038
#
_cell.length_a   1.000
_cell.length_b   1.000
_cell.length_c   1.000
_cell.angle_alpha   90.00
_cell.angle_beta   90.00
_cell.angle_gamma   90.00
#
_symmetry.space_group_name_H-M   'P 1'
#
loop_
_entity.id
_entity.type
_entity.pdbx_description
1 polymer ?
#
loop_
_entity_poly.entity_id
_entity_poly.type
_entity_poly.pdbx_seq_one_letter_code
_entity_poly.pdbx_strand_id
1 'polypeptide(L)'
;QRAERTDFPDGYFDLVHSTFLLHEVPRPALREIAREAFRLLAPGGTFAHLDFHSPPGGVFGDFVHYGHARRNNEAFMRSFCETDFVAMQREIGFSSAAMRPFDDGSGTWTRAEVPPAWRFPAQLFVAVK
;
A
#
# COMPACT_ATOMS: atom_id res chain seq x y z
N GLN A 1 -16.50 -11.70 2.15
CA GLN A 1 -15.71 -11.47 3.38
C GLN A 1 -15.16 -10.05 3.38
N ARG A 2 -14.79 -9.56 4.53
CA ARG A 2 -14.14 -8.24 4.67
C ARG A 2 -12.64 -8.46 4.80
N ALA A 3 -11.83 -7.57 4.21
CA ALA A 3 -10.38 -7.68 4.27
C ALA A 3 -9.82 -7.51 5.70
N GLU A 4 -10.57 -6.83 6.57
CA GLU A 4 -10.23 -6.64 7.99
C GLU A 4 -10.47 -7.88 8.84
N ARG A 5 -11.26 -8.83 8.33
CA ARG A 5 -11.58 -10.09 9.03
C ARG A 5 -12.11 -11.13 8.06
N THR A 6 -11.40 -12.22 7.93
CA THR A 6 -11.76 -13.35 7.07
C THR A 6 -12.02 -14.61 7.91
N ASP A 7 -12.61 -15.63 7.29
CA ASP A 7 -12.92 -16.92 7.95
C ASP A 7 -11.79 -17.96 7.75
N PHE A 8 -10.64 -17.55 7.18
CA PHE A 8 -9.50 -18.45 7.02
C PHE A 8 -8.80 -18.69 8.35
N PRO A 9 -8.21 -19.89 8.54
CA PRO A 9 -7.45 -20.21 9.76
C PRO A 9 -6.18 -19.36 9.91
N ASP A 10 -5.67 -19.24 11.12
CA ASP A 10 -4.39 -18.60 11.41
C ASP A 10 -3.25 -19.36 10.72
N GLY A 11 -2.29 -18.62 10.18
CA GLY A 11 -1.09 -19.23 9.61
C GLY A 11 -1.32 -20.10 8.37
N TYR A 12 -2.39 -19.83 7.64
CA TYR A 12 -2.81 -20.67 6.50
C TYR A 12 -2.06 -20.36 5.20
N PHE A 13 -1.59 -19.13 5.01
CA PHE A 13 -0.98 -18.68 3.76
C PHE A 13 0.50 -18.38 3.90
N ASP A 14 1.28 -18.71 2.88
CA ASP A 14 2.67 -18.27 2.75
C ASP A 14 2.77 -16.87 2.15
N LEU A 15 1.73 -16.45 1.39
CA LEU A 15 1.63 -15.14 0.77
C LEU A 15 0.22 -14.59 0.92
N VAL A 16 0.12 -13.39 1.46
CA VAL A 16 -1.07 -12.53 1.39
C VAL A 16 -0.71 -11.31 0.55
N HIS A 17 -1.48 -11.04 -0.48
CA HIS A 17 -1.20 -9.87 -1.31
C HIS A 17 -2.46 -9.07 -1.62
N SER A 18 -2.27 -7.79 -1.93
CA SER A 18 -3.31 -6.92 -2.46
C SER A 18 -2.70 -5.89 -3.42
N THR A 19 -3.55 -5.37 -4.31
CA THR A 19 -3.13 -4.40 -5.32
C THR A 19 -4.18 -3.31 -5.39
N PHE A 20 -3.74 -2.06 -5.24
CA PHE A 20 -4.58 -0.86 -5.31
C PHE A 20 -5.84 -0.93 -4.43
N LEU A 21 -5.68 -1.39 -3.19
CA LEU A 21 -6.76 -1.53 -2.21
C LEU A 21 -6.66 -0.52 -1.07
N LEU A 22 -5.45 -0.29 -0.54
CA LEU A 22 -5.32 0.39 0.75
C LEU A 22 -5.63 1.88 0.68
N HIS A 23 -5.46 2.50 -0.47
CA HIS A 23 -5.86 3.90 -0.68
C HIS A 23 -7.39 4.10 -0.75
N GLU A 24 -8.15 3.01 -0.84
CA GLU A 24 -9.62 3.01 -0.88
C GLU A 24 -10.26 2.81 0.50
N VAL A 25 -9.47 2.55 1.53
CA VAL A 25 -10.00 2.25 2.87
C VAL A 25 -9.61 3.31 3.90
N PRO A 26 -10.47 3.56 4.90
CA PRO A 26 -10.17 4.51 5.96
C PRO A 26 -9.01 4.04 6.84
N ARG A 27 -8.27 5.00 7.39
CA ARG A 27 -7.05 4.74 8.19
C ARG A 27 -7.22 3.68 9.31
N PRO A 28 -8.33 3.61 10.06
CA PRO A 28 -8.53 2.51 11.01
C PRO A 28 -8.54 1.13 10.37
N ALA A 29 -9.15 0.99 9.18
CA ALA A 29 -9.21 -0.28 8.46
C ALA A 29 -7.83 -0.72 7.95
N LEU A 30 -6.90 0.20 7.64
CA LEU A 30 -5.52 -0.15 7.26
C LEU A 30 -4.85 -1.03 8.32
N ARG A 31 -4.99 -0.66 9.59
CA ARG A 31 -4.39 -1.42 10.70
C ARG A 31 -5.05 -2.78 10.88
N GLU A 32 -6.36 -2.85 10.74
CA GLU A 32 -7.10 -4.11 10.85
C GLU A 32 -6.77 -5.06 9.70
N ILE A 33 -6.65 -4.55 8.46
CA ILE A 33 -6.22 -5.34 7.30
C ILE A 33 -4.79 -5.87 7.49
N ALA A 34 -3.87 -5.04 7.98
CA ALA A 34 -2.50 -5.48 8.23
C ALA A 34 -2.41 -6.52 9.37
N ARG A 35 -3.23 -6.39 10.42
CA ARG A 35 -3.36 -7.41 11.48
C ARG A 35 -3.93 -8.72 10.97
N GLU A 36 -4.96 -8.63 10.12
CA GLU A 36 -5.55 -9.82 9.52
C GLU A 36 -4.56 -10.51 8.59
N ALA A 37 -3.84 -9.77 7.76
CA ALA A 37 -2.76 -10.33 6.94
C ALA A 37 -1.69 -11.03 7.81
N PHE A 38 -1.29 -10.41 8.93
CA PHE A 38 -0.36 -11.03 9.87
C PHE A 38 -0.90 -12.31 10.49
N ARG A 39 -2.18 -12.34 10.89
CA ARG A 39 -2.84 -13.54 11.44
C ARG A 39 -2.83 -14.69 10.44
N LEU A 40 -3.20 -14.38 9.20
CA LEU A 40 -3.34 -15.34 8.10
C LEU A 40 -2.04 -15.96 7.64
N LEU A 41 -0.92 -15.23 7.77
CA LEU A 41 0.38 -15.72 7.31
C LEU A 41 0.95 -16.80 8.23
N ALA A 42 1.53 -17.82 7.61
CA ALA A 42 2.42 -18.77 8.28
C ALA A 42 3.69 -18.06 8.80
N PRO A 43 4.41 -18.62 9.79
CA PRO A 43 5.72 -18.10 10.18
C PRO A 43 6.66 -18.00 8.98
N GLY A 44 7.27 -16.85 8.76
CA GLY A 44 8.10 -16.55 7.59
C GLY A 44 7.31 -16.20 6.32
N GLY A 45 5.99 -16.23 6.36
CA GLY A 45 5.12 -15.82 5.24
C GLY A 45 5.20 -14.33 4.95
N THR A 46 4.84 -13.95 3.73
CA THR A 46 5.01 -12.59 3.21
C THR A 46 3.67 -11.89 2.99
N PHE A 47 3.56 -10.66 3.48
CA PHE A 47 2.52 -9.71 3.07
C PHE A 47 3.11 -8.76 2.01
N ALA A 48 2.57 -8.82 0.78
CA ALA A 48 2.97 -7.96 -0.33
C ALA A 48 1.80 -7.08 -0.76
N HIS A 49 2.02 -5.77 -0.85
CA HIS A 49 0.98 -4.84 -1.24
C HIS A 49 1.53 -3.81 -2.24
N LEU A 50 0.87 -3.68 -3.39
CA LEU A 50 1.17 -2.67 -4.39
C LEU A 50 0.13 -1.55 -4.33
N ASP A 51 0.57 -0.32 -4.15
CA ASP A 51 -0.33 0.83 -4.11
C ASP A 51 0.37 2.15 -4.45
N PHE A 52 -0.41 3.19 -4.62
CA PHE A 52 0.08 4.56 -4.75
C PHE A 52 0.57 5.07 -3.41
N HIS A 53 1.80 5.59 -3.37
CA HIS A 53 2.35 6.19 -2.15
C HIS A 53 3.47 7.17 -2.50
N SER A 54 3.78 8.07 -1.54
CA SER A 54 4.87 9.05 -1.69
C SER A 54 4.74 9.90 -2.96
N PRO A 55 3.59 10.56 -3.18
CA PRO A 55 3.45 11.44 -4.33
C PRO A 55 4.52 12.54 -4.28
N PRO A 56 4.99 13.03 -5.44
CA PRO A 56 5.89 14.18 -5.48
C PRO A 56 5.27 15.35 -4.74
N GLY A 57 6.00 15.91 -3.78
CA GLY A 57 5.52 17.03 -2.97
C GLY A 57 5.42 18.34 -3.78
N GLY A 58 4.87 19.37 -3.11
CA GLY A 58 4.70 20.70 -3.67
C GLY A 58 3.32 20.93 -4.29
N VAL A 59 2.98 22.19 -4.47
CA VAL A 59 1.62 22.62 -4.90
C VAL A 59 1.16 21.91 -6.18
N PHE A 60 2.05 21.74 -7.14
CA PHE A 60 1.71 21.09 -8.41
C PHE A 60 1.57 19.58 -8.28
N GLY A 61 2.45 18.92 -7.53
CA GLY A 61 2.33 17.49 -7.23
C GLY A 61 1.03 17.18 -6.50
N ASP A 62 0.71 17.95 -5.47
CA ASP A 62 -0.55 17.83 -4.72
C ASP A 62 -1.77 18.06 -5.60
N PHE A 63 -1.73 19.05 -6.48
CA PHE A 63 -2.82 19.30 -7.44
C PHE A 63 -3.06 18.11 -8.37
N VAL A 64 -1.99 17.51 -8.89
CA VAL A 64 -2.10 16.36 -9.81
C VAL A 64 -2.63 15.14 -9.07
N HIS A 65 -1.98 14.74 -7.96
CA HIS A 65 -2.28 13.47 -7.29
C HIS A 65 -3.58 13.51 -6.47
N TYR A 66 -3.75 14.53 -5.63
CA TYR A 66 -4.99 14.65 -4.85
C TYR A 66 -6.15 15.22 -5.66
N GLY A 67 -5.87 15.94 -6.75
CA GLY A 67 -6.87 16.28 -7.75
C GLY A 67 -7.40 15.05 -8.48
N HIS A 68 -6.54 14.05 -8.78
CA HIS A 68 -6.96 12.75 -9.31
C HIS A 68 -7.87 12.02 -8.31
N ALA A 69 -7.42 11.86 -7.07
CA ALA A 69 -8.17 11.22 -6.02
C ALA A 69 -9.58 11.83 -5.85
N ARG A 70 -9.67 13.15 -5.86
CA ARG A 70 -10.95 13.85 -5.77
C ARG A 70 -11.87 13.59 -6.96
N ARG A 71 -11.33 13.54 -8.18
CA ARG A 71 -12.12 13.27 -9.40
C ARG A 71 -12.62 11.83 -9.47
N ASN A 72 -11.86 10.89 -8.92
CA ASN A 72 -12.17 9.46 -8.93
C ASN A 72 -12.88 8.97 -7.65
N ASN A 73 -13.22 9.90 -6.74
CA ASN A 73 -13.85 9.58 -5.46
C ASN A 73 -13.00 8.67 -4.55
N GLU A 74 -11.68 8.77 -4.63
CA GLU A 74 -10.71 8.06 -3.78
C GLU A 74 -10.52 8.81 -2.45
N ALA A 75 -11.53 8.75 -1.60
CA ALA A 75 -11.64 9.57 -0.40
C ALA A 75 -10.49 9.39 0.60
N PHE A 76 -9.82 8.23 0.58
CA PHE A 76 -8.81 7.87 1.57
C PHE A 76 -7.38 7.88 1.03
N MET A 77 -7.15 8.13 -0.26
CA MET A 77 -5.83 8.15 -0.87
C MET A 77 -4.86 9.07 -0.13
N ARG A 78 -5.29 10.30 0.21
CA ARG A 78 -4.44 11.23 0.94
C ARG A 78 -4.05 10.70 2.31
N SER A 79 -5.01 10.21 3.09
CA SER A 79 -4.74 9.67 4.43
C SER A 79 -3.85 8.43 4.40
N PHE A 80 -3.94 7.61 3.35
CA PHE A 80 -3.03 6.49 3.12
C PHE A 80 -1.61 6.98 2.82
N CYS A 81 -1.45 7.92 1.89
CA CYS A 81 -0.15 8.50 1.55
C CYS A 81 0.55 9.19 2.73
N GLU A 82 -0.22 9.72 3.69
CA GLU A 82 0.27 10.34 4.92
C GLU A 82 0.52 9.32 6.06
N THR A 83 0.22 8.04 5.85
CA THR A 83 0.40 6.97 6.84
C THR A 83 1.75 6.31 6.68
N ASP A 84 2.56 6.24 7.73
CA ASP A 84 3.75 5.38 7.75
C ASP A 84 3.31 3.90 7.90
N PHE A 85 2.97 3.32 6.76
CA PHE A 85 2.47 1.94 6.71
C PHE A 85 3.57 0.92 7.05
N VAL A 86 4.83 1.24 6.78
CA VAL A 86 5.98 0.39 7.16
C VAL A 86 6.15 0.34 8.66
N ALA A 87 6.09 1.49 9.34
CA ALA A 87 6.13 1.53 10.80
C ALA A 87 4.94 0.78 11.41
N MET A 88 3.74 0.96 10.86
CA MET A 88 2.54 0.24 11.29
C MET A 88 2.69 -1.29 11.20
N GLN A 89 3.28 -1.81 10.13
CA GLN A 89 3.54 -3.24 9.97
C GLN A 89 4.50 -3.76 11.04
N ARG A 90 5.57 -3.01 11.34
CA ARG A 90 6.52 -3.37 12.42
C ARG A 90 5.86 -3.38 13.79
N GLU A 91 5.02 -2.39 14.10
CA GLU A 91 4.25 -2.35 15.35
C GLU A 91 3.28 -3.53 15.52
N ILE A 92 2.76 -4.09 14.42
CA ILE A 92 1.90 -5.26 14.43
C ILE A 92 2.68 -6.54 14.75
N GLY A 93 3.98 -6.56 14.44
CA GLY A 93 4.85 -7.70 14.77
C GLY A 93 5.53 -8.34 13.56
N PHE A 94 5.42 -7.75 12.36
CA PHE A 94 6.21 -8.23 11.24
C PHE A 94 7.71 -8.10 11.54
N SER A 95 8.46 -9.17 11.30
CA SER A 95 9.91 -9.25 11.57
C SER A 95 10.71 -8.31 10.66
N SER A 96 10.22 -8.06 9.45
CA SER A 96 10.73 -7.04 8.54
C SER A 96 9.58 -6.36 7.79
N ALA A 97 9.77 -5.09 7.46
CA ALA A 97 8.87 -4.34 6.61
C ALA A 97 9.64 -3.27 5.83
N ALA A 98 9.36 -3.16 4.54
CA ALA A 98 9.98 -2.19 3.65
C ALA A 98 9.01 -1.70 2.58
N MET A 99 9.24 -0.49 2.08
CA MET A 99 8.60 0.07 0.89
C MET A 99 9.65 0.25 -0.19
N ARG A 100 9.31 -0.08 -1.42
CA ARG A 100 10.20 0.06 -2.58
C ARG A 100 9.41 0.63 -3.77
N PRO A 101 10.01 1.50 -4.59
CA PRO A 101 9.41 1.87 -5.87
C PRO A 101 9.08 0.63 -6.68
N PHE A 102 7.88 0.59 -7.24
CA PHE A 102 7.49 -0.50 -8.13
C PHE A 102 8.02 -0.20 -9.53
N ASP A 103 8.76 -1.15 -10.07
CA ASP A 103 9.22 -1.16 -11.46
C ASP A 103 9.03 -2.58 -12.01
N ASP A 104 8.15 -2.70 -12.99
CA ASP A 104 7.88 -3.96 -13.68
C ASP A 104 8.84 -4.22 -14.86
N GLY A 105 9.86 -3.36 -15.02
CA GLY A 105 10.81 -3.41 -16.13
C GLY A 105 10.24 -2.94 -17.48
N SER A 106 8.97 -2.57 -17.55
CA SER A 106 8.34 -2.05 -18.77
C SER A 106 8.66 -0.58 -19.04
N GLY A 107 9.18 0.13 -18.02
CA GLY A 107 9.33 1.58 -18.03
C GLY A 107 8.01 2.37 -17.94
N THR A 108 6.87 1.68 -17.85
CA THR A 108 5.54 2.33 -17.80
C THR A 108 5.40 3.25 -16.61
N TRP A 109 5.92 2.82 -15.45
CA TRP A 109 5.82 3.56 -14.18
C TRP A 109 6.92 4.58 -13.99
N THR A 110 8.02 4.46 -14.75
CA THR A 110 9.23 5.30 -14.65
C THR A 110 9.54 6.07 -15.92
N ARG A 111 8.58 6.19 -16.85
CA ARG A 111 8.78 6.85 -18.15
C ARG A 111 9.45 8.21 -18.02
N ALA A 112 10.63 8.33 -18.62
CA ALA A 112 11.42 9.56 -18.58
C ALA A 112 10.69 10.75 -19.25
N GLU A 113 9.85 10.46 -20.25
CA GLU A 113 9.09 11.47 -20.99
C GLU A 113 7.96 12.10 -20.16
N VAL A 114 7.50 11.43 -19.10
CA VAL A 114 6.46 11.99 -18.22
C VAL A 114 7.14 12.80 -17.12
N PRO A 115 6.83 14.10 -16.99
CA PRO A 115 7.37 14.91 -15.91
C PRO A 115 7.13 14.25 -14.54
N PRO A 116 8.09 14.30 -13.61
CA PRO A 116 7.97 13.59 -12.31
C PRO A 116 6.67 13.87 -11.56
N ALA A 117 6.19 15.11 -11.57
CA ALA A 117 4.94 15.48 -10.91
C ALA A 117 3.68 14.86 -11.54
N TRP A 118 3.77 14.29 -12.72
CA TRP A 118 2.67 13.63 -13.43
C TRP A 118 2.72 12.11 -13.31
N ARG A 119 3.81 11.58 -12.76
CA ARG A 119 3.95 10.13 -12.54
C ARG A 119 3.13 9.73 -11.32
N PHE A 120 2.32 8.68 -11.46
CA PHE A 120 1.70 8.04 -10.32
C PHE A 120 2.74 7.14 -9.65
N PRO A 121 3.21 7.46 -8.45
CA PRO A 121 4.24 6.68 -7.79
C PRO A 121 3.63 5.41 -7.21
N ALA A 122 3.75 4.31 -7.94
CA ALA A 122 3.44 3.01 -7.39
C ALA A 122 4.57 2.53 -6.48
N GLN A 123 4.20 2.02 -5.32
CA GLN A 123 5.13 1.48 -4.32
C GLN A 123 4.74 0.06 -3.96
N LEU A 124 5.72 -0.81 -3.84
CA LEU A 124 5.56 -2.15 -3.32
C LEU A 124 5.95 -2.17 -1.84
N PHE A 125 4.98 -2.47 -1.00
CA PHE A 125 5.19 -2.75 0.42
C PHE A 125 5.39 -4.25 0.60
N VAL A 126 6.44 -4.64 1.31
CA VAL A 126 6.73 -6.05 1.61
C VAL A 126 7.04 -6.18 3.09
N ALA A 127 6.34 -7.08 3.75
CA ALA A 127 6.59 -7.39 5.16
C ALA A 127 6.61 -8.90 5.37
N VAL A 128 7.44 -9.37 6.29
CA VAL A 128 7.62 -10.80 6.62
C VAL A 128 7.19 -11.04 8.06
N LYS A 129 6.39 -12.07 8.28
CA LYS A 129 5.97 -12.50 9.61
C LYS A 129 7.06 -13.26 10.35
#